data_5d3a3f03bf950817ad865e1b491246e9
#
_entry.id   5d3a3f03bf950817ad865e1b491246e9
#
_cell.length_a   1.000
_cell.length_b   1.000
_cell.length_c   1.000
_cell.angle_alpha   90.00
_cell.angle_beta   90.00
_cell.angle_gamma   90.00
#
_symmetry.space_group_name_H-M   'P 1'
#
loop_
_entity.id
_entity.type
_entity.pdbx_description
1 polymer ?
#
loop_
_entity_poly.entity_id
_entity_poly.type
_entity_poly.pdbx_seq_one_letter_code
_entity_poly.pdbx_strand_id
1 'polypeptide(L)'
;VIGKDKIRIGMEAAYAPYNWQGSEASEYTIPIDNVQGAYADGYDVQIAKIVCKALGGEPVAVKQSFSGLIDSLNNGQIDLIIAGMSATPEREESVGFSDPYFIGYFGLFVKEGSPYQNATKLSDFSGATVLGQKDTMLDTVIDEIPGVVHKNPVDSVPTVFSNLLQGTCDAVTYNTENEKGYMAQNPGIVPIHFAEGEGFKQEVAANVGCRKGSDKLLKLIDKTLKGVSQEERDQMWDACLDRQPA
;
A
#
# COMPACT_ATOMS: atom_id res chain seq x y z
N VAL A 1 -25.84 -1.64 -0.40
CA VAL A 1 -24.71 -2.54 -0.75
C VAL A 1 -24.89 -3.93 -0.15
N ILE A 2 -25.32 -4.03 1.11
CA ILE A 2 -25.60 -5.32 1.74
C ILE A 2 -26.73 -6.01 0.97
N GLY A 3 -26.50 -7.27 0.54
CA GLY A 3 -27.46 -8.05 -0.23
C GLY A 3 -27.56 -7.70 -1.71
N LYS A 4 -26.69 -6.84 -2.20
CA LYS A 4 -26.64 -6.49 -3.61
C LYS A 4 -25.89 -7.59 -4.38
N ASP A 5 -26.49 -8.07 -5.50
CA ASP A 5 -25.94 -9.19 -6.26
C ASP A 5 -24.53 -8.90 -6.83
N LYS A 6 -24.37 -7.75 -7.49
CA LYS A 6 -23.09 -7.27 -7.97
C LYS A 6 -22.65 -6.06 -7.16
N ILE A 7 -21.48 -6.14 -6.56
CA ILE A 7 -20.88 -5.06 -5.79
C ILE A 7 -19.75 -4.46 -6.62
N ARG A 8 -19.90 -3.20 -6.99
CA ARG A 8 -18.95 -2.50 -7.87
C ARG A 8 -17.83 -1.89 -7.02
N ILE A 9 -16.61 -2.38 -7.25
CA ILE A 9 -15.42 -1.98 -6.51
C ILE A 9 -14.60 -1.04 -7.37
N GLY A 10 -14.48 0.21 -6.96
CA GLY A 10 -13.67 1.21 -7.67
C GLY A 10 -12.19 1.02 -7.40
N MET A 11 -11.38 1.01 -8.46
CA MET A 11 -9.92 0.92 -8.39
C MET A 11 -9.28 1.41 -9.70
N GLU A 12 -7.98 1.70 -9.66
CA GLU A 12 -7.22 2.07 -10.86
C GLU A 12 -6.93 0.86 -11.77
N ALA A 13 -6.76 -0.33 -11.18
CA ALA A 13 -6.26 -1.54 -11.85
C ALA A 13 -4.90 -1.31 -12.54
N ALA A 14 -4.09 -0.45 -11.96
CA ALA A 14 -2.75 -0.07 -12.44
C ALA A 14 -1.81 0.27 -11.27
N TYR A 15 -1.99 -0.37 -10.12
CA TYR A 15 -1.23 -0.10 -8.90
C TYR A 15 -0.82 -1.40 -8.20
N ALA A 16 0.07 -2.16 -8.87
CA ALA A 16 0.60 -3.41 -8.30
C ALA A 16 1.45 -3.12 -7.05
N PRO A 17 1.46 -3.99 -6.02
CA PRO A 17 0.71 -5.25 -5.91
C PRO A 17 -0.70 -5.11 -5.33
N TYR A 18 -1.18 -3.88 -5.15
CA TYR A 18 -2.54 -3.62 -4.64
C TYR A 18 -3.61 -4.03 -5.64
N ASN A 19 -3.48 -3.55 -6.87
CA ASN A 19 -4.43 -3.89 -7.94
C ASN A 19 -3.77 -3.71 -9.31
N TRP A 20 -4.07 -4.64 -10.24
CA TRP A 20 -3.59 -4.55 -11.62
C TRP A 20 -4.56 -5.25 -12.55
N GLN A 21 -4.46 -4.93 -13.84
CA GLN A 21 -5.27 -5.51 -14.90
C GLN A 21 -4.52 -6.63 -15.60
N GLY A 22 -5.23 -7.71 -15.90
CA GLY A 22 -4.78 -8.80 -16.77
C GLY A 22 -5.85 -9.18 -17.76
N SER A 23 -5.51 -10.09 -18.68
CA SER A 23 -6.40 -10.54 -19.74
C SER A 23 -7.00 -11.93 -19.50
N GLU A 24 -6.64 -12.60 -18.42
CA GLU A 24 -7.07 -13.96 -18.12
C GLU A 24 -7.73 -14.06 -16.77
N ALA A 25 -8.84 -14.80 -16.72
CA ALA A 25 -9.51 -15.12 -15.46
C ALA A 25 -8.73 -16.19 -14.70
N SER A 26 -8.71 -16.09 -13.38
CA SER A 26 -8.16 -17.11 -12.48
C SER A 26 -8.94 -17.14 -11.18
N GLU A 27 -8.58 -18.03 -10.28
CA GLU A 27 -9.17 -18.07 -8.93
C GLU A 27 -8.89 -16.79 -8.13
N TYR A 28 -7.89 -15.99 -8.52
CA TYR A 28 -7.48 -14.76 -7.83
C TYR A 28 -8.16 -13.51 -8.37
N THR A 29 -8.73 -13.57 -9.57
CA THR A 29 -9.23 -12.39 -10.27
C THR A 29 -10.72 -12.13 -10.04
N ILE A 30 -11.12 -10.89 -10.34
CA ILE A 30 -12.52 -10.51 -10.54
C ILE A 30 -12.65 -9.82 -11.90
N PRO A 31 -13.81 -9.88 -12.56
CA PRO A 31 -13.98 -9.19 -13.84
C PRO A 31 -13.93 -7.67 -13.66
N ILE A 32 -13.40 -6.97 -14.67
CA ILE A 32 -13.48 -5.51 -14.75
C ILE A 32 -14.72 -5.17 -15.59
N ASP A 33 -15.72 -4.61 -14.96
CA ASP A 33 -17.04 -4.41 -15.55
C ASP A 33 -17.02 -3.46 -16.76
N ASN A 34 -16.16 -2.45 -16.71
CA ASN A 34 -16.08 -1.43 -17.75
C ASN A 34 -14.91 -1.61 -18.74
N VAL A 35 -14.25 -2.76 -18.71
CA VAL A 35 -13.21 -3.13 -19.70
C VAL A 35 -13.48 -4.56 -20.14
N GLN A 36 -14.01 -4.71 -21.34
CA GLN A 36 -14.37 -6.02 -21.88
C GLN A 36 -13.16 -6.97 -21.95
N GLY A 37 -13.33 -8.20 -21.45
CA GLY A 37 -12.29 -9.21 -21.50
C GLY A 37 -11.12 -8.98 -20.53
N ALA A 38 -11.24 -8.03 -19.61
CA ALA A 38 -10.21 -7.72 -18.65
C ALA A 38 -10.59 -8.15 -17.23
N TYR A 39 -9.59 -8.47 -16.45
CA TYR A 39 -9.72 -8.95 -15.07
C TYR A 39 -8.78 -8.19 -14.16
N ALA A 40 -9.18 -7.99 -12.92
CA ALA A 40 -8.35 -7.37 -11.89
C ALA A 40 -7.83 -8.44 -10.94
N ASP A 41 -6.57 -8.30 -10.54
CA ASP A 41 -5.93 -9.09 -9.49
C ASP A 41 -5.19 -8.14 -8.54
N GLY A 42 -4.75 -8.64 -7.43
CA GLY A 42 -3.99 -7.90 -6.44
C GLY A 42 -4.54 -8.04 -5.04
N TYR A 43 -3.85 -7.44 -4.09
CA TYR A 43 -4.22 -7.53 -2.68
C TYR A 43 -5.61 -6.93 -2.42
N ASP A 44 -5.91 -5.78 -3.04
CA ASP A 44 -7.23 -5.14 -2.95
C ASP A 44 -8.33 -6.07 -3.45
N VAL A 45 -8.06 -6.85 -4.50
CA VAL A 45 -9.00 -7.81 -5.06
C VAL A 45 -9.28 -8.96 -4.09
N GLN A 46 -8.25 -9.47 -3.41
CA GLN A 46 -8.43 -10.52 -2.41
C GLN A 46 -9.28 -10.02 -1.24
N ILE A 47 -9.03 -8.81 -0.79
CA ILE A 47 -9.86 -8.16 0.24
C ILE A 47 -11.30 -7.95 -0.26
N ALA A 48 -11.48 -7.51 -1.50
CA ALA A 48 -12.81 -7.33 -2.09
C ALA A 48 -13.60 -8.63 -2.12
N LYS A 49 -12.96 -9.74 -2.43
CA LYS A 49 -13.61 -11.07 -2.41
C LYS A 49 -14.10 -11.43 -1.01
N ILE A 50 -13.28 -11.21 0.01
CA ILE A 50 -13.61 -11.51 1.41
C ILE A 50 -14.77 -10.63 1.88
N VAL A 51 -14.68 -9.32 1.62
CA VAL A 51 -15.71 -8.36 2.02
C VAL A 51 -17.03 -8.63 1.31
N CYS A 52 -17.02 -8.83 0.00
CA CYS A 52 -18.24 -9.04 -0.78
C CYS A 52 -18.94 -10.33 -0.42
N LYS A 53 -18.20 -11.40 -0.09
CA LYS A 53 -18.79 -12.64 0.41
C LYS A 53 -19.59 -12.39 1.69
N ALA A 54 -19.06 -11.61 2.61
CA ALA A 54 -19.76 -11.25 3.85
C ALA A 54 -20.98 -10.36 3.58
N LEU A 55 -20.93 -9.54 2.54
CA LEU A 55 -22.05 -8.68 2.13
C LEU A 55 -23.12 -9.41 1.32
N GLY A 56 -22.85 -10.65 0.89
CA GLY A 56 -23.78 -11.47 0.12
C GLY A 56 -23.81 -11.20 -1.37
N GLY A 57 -22.76 -10.65 -1.94
CA GLY A 57 -22.69 -10.33 -3.37
C GLY A 57 -21.36 -10.67 -4.02
N GLU A 58 -21.32 -10.56 -5.35
CA GLU A 58 -20.14 -10.84 -6.16
C GLU A 58 -19.41 -9.53 -6.52
N PRO A 59 -18.11 -9.44 -6.28
CA PRO A 59 -17.36 -8.23 -6.64
C PRO A 59 -17.11 -8.14 -8.14
N VAL A 60 -17.28 -6.94 -8.69
CA VAL A 60 -16.75 -6.58 -10.01
C VAL A 60 -15.94 -5.30 -9.86
N ALA A 61 -14.82 -5.21 -10.57
CA ALA A 61 -14.01 -4.00 -10.54
C ALA A 61 -14.56 -2.97 -11.54
N VAL A 62 -14.50 -1.70 -11.16
CA VAL A 62 -14.74 -0.58 -12.07
C VAL A 62 -13.43 0.20 -12.16
N LYS A 63 -12.81 0.14 -13.33
CA LYS A 63 -11.51 0.78 -13.58
C LYS A 63 -11.70 2.26 -13.86
N GLN A 64 -10.99 3.08 -13.12
CA GLN A 64 -10.99 4.53 -13.31
C GLN A 64 -9.77 5.16 -12.63
N SER A 65 -9.52 6.45 -12.88
CA SER A 65 -8.45 7.17 -12.22
C SER A 65 -8.67 7.23 -10.70
N PHE A 66 -7.60 7.16 -9.94
CA PHE A 66 -7.64 7.25 -8.48
C PHE A 66 -8.31 8.54 -8.01
N SER A 67 -8.02 9.67 -8.66
CA SER A 67 -8.59 10.98 -8.31
C SER A 67 -10.10 11.08 -8.48
N GLY A 68 -10.71 10.19 -9.27
CA GLY A 68 -12.16 10.18 -9.52
C GLY A 68 -12.95 9.22 -8.64
N LEU A 69 -12.29 8.42 -7.81
CA LEU A 69 -12.95 7.36 -7.04
C LEU A 69 -13.98 7.88 -6.04
N ILE A 70 -13.67 8.92 -5.32
CA ILE A 70 -14.57 9.49 -4.30
C ILE A 70 -15.83 10.06 -4.95
N ASP A 71 -15.69 10.78 -6.07
CA ASP A 71 -16.82 11.31 -6.80
C ASP A 71 -17.72 10.19 -7.35
N SER A 72 -17.11 9.15 -7.91
CA SER A 72 -17.86 7.99 -8.41
C SER A 72 -18.61 7.25 -7.30
N LEU A 73 -18.02 7.15 -6.13
CA LEU A 73 -18.67 6.57 -4.96
C LEU A 73 -19.91 7.38 -4.55
N ASN A 74 -19.76 8.69 -4.45
CA ASN A 74 -20.82 9.59 -4.00
C ASN A 74 -21.91 9.78 -5.05
N ASN A 75 -21.58 9.60 -6.33
CA ASN A 75 -22.55 9.63 -7.43
C ASN A 75 -23.26 8.27 -7.66
N GLY A 76 -22.90 7.24 -6.92
CA GLY A 76 -23.53 5.92 -7.05
C GLY A 76 -23.02 5.09 -8.22
N GLN A 77 -21.92 5.48 -8.86
CA GLN A 77 -21.32 4.73 -9.95
C GLN A 77 -20.55 3.49 -9.47
N ILE A 78 -20.05 3.54 -8.25
CA ILE A 78 -19.43 2.41 -7.55
C ILE A 78 -20.04 2.27 -6.16
N ASP A 79 -19.87 1.10 -5.57
CA ASP A 79 -20.46 0.77 -4.26
C ASP A 79 -19.44 0.87 -3.13
N LEU A 80 -18.19 0.51 -3.41
CA LEU A 80 -17.06 0.56 -2.48
C LEU A 80 -15.80 1.03 -3.20
N ILE A 81 -14.90 1.62 -2.44
CA ILE A 81 -13.52 1.89 -2.88
C ILE A 81 -12.62 0.90 -2.16
N ILE A 82 -11.92 0.04 -2.92
CA ILE A 82 -10.86 -0.82 -2.41
C ILE A 82 -9.71 -0.70 -3.40
N ALA A 83 -8.84 0.27 -3.15
CA ALA A 83 -7.89 0.78 -4.16
C ALA A 83 -6.57 1.24 -3.54
N GLY A 84 -6.16 0.63 -2.41
CA GLY A 84 -4.98 1.10 -1.70
C GLY A 84 -5.17 2.50 -1.12
N MET A 85 -6.40 2.94 -0.94
CA MET A 85 -6.71 4.29 -0.46
C MET A 85 -6.63 4.35 1.07
N SER A 86 -5.92 5.36 1.58
CA SER A 86 -5.87 5.62 3.02
C SER A 86 -6.97 6.56 3.46
N ALA A 87 -7.45 6.36 4.69
CA ALA A 87 -8.33 7.31 5.37
C ALA A 87 -7.49 8.51 5.81
N THR A 88 -7.75 9.67 5.21
CA THR A 88 -7.17 10.93 5.65
C THR A 88 -8.28 11.81 6.21
N PRO A 89 -7.98 12.78 7.11
CA PRO A 89 -9.00 13.69 7.62
C PRO A 89 -9.79 14.39 6.50
N GLU A 90 -9.12 14.77 5.42
CA GLU A 90 -9.77 15.39 4.25
C GLU A 90 -10.74 14.42 3.57
N ARG A 91 -10.32 13.18 3.32
CA ARG A 91 -11.18 12.17 2.69
C ARG A 91 -12.33 11.76 3.59
N GLU A 92 -12.13 11.73 4.91
CA GLU A 92 -13.17 11.38 5.88
C GLU A 92 -14.33 12.37 5.90
N GLU A 93 -14.14 13.57 5.37
CA GLU A 93 -15.24 14.53 5.21
C GLU A 93 -16.27 14.05 4.19
N SER A 94 -15.87 13.24 3.21
CA SER A 94 -16.70 12.80 2.09
C SER A 94 -16.97 11.30 2.03
N VAL A 95 -16.24 10.49 2.78
CA VAL A 95 -16.23 9.02 2.68
C VAL A 95 -16.27 8.41 4.07
N GLY A 96 -17.02 7.32 4.24
CA GLY A 96 -16.91 6.46 5.40
C GLY A 96 -15.83 5.42 5.19
N PHE A 97 -14.87 5.31 6.10
CA PHE A 97 -13.76 4.35 5.98
C PHE A 97 -13.85 3.26 7.04
N SER A 98 -13.51 2.05 6.62
CA SER A 98 -13.32 0.91 7.52
C SER A 98 -12.01 1.06 8.32
N ASP A 99 -11.82 0.15 9.28
CA ASP A 99 -10.49 -0.08 9.84
C ASP A 99 -9.53 -0.50 8.69
N PRO A 100 -8.20 -0.30 8.85
CA PRO A 100 -7.26 -0.66 7.81
C PRO A 100 -7.27 -2.16 7.50
N TYR A 101 -7.22 -2.51 6.21
CA TYR A 101 -6.98 -3.88 5.77
C TYR A 101 -5.51 -4.11 5.40
N PHE A 102 -4.74 -3.05 5.35
CA PHE A 102 -3.30 -3.06 5.14
C PHE A 102 -2.67 -1.91 5.93
N ILE A 103 -1.53 -2.20 6.57
CA ILE A 103 -0.69 -1.18 7.21
C ILE A 103 0.73 -1.42 6.75
N GLY A 104 1.32 -0.41 6.10
CA GLY A 104 2.70 -0.41 5.67
C GLY A 104 3.52 0.55 6.50
N TYR A 105 4.80 0.22 6.68
CA TYR A 105 5.74 1.01 7.46
C TYR A 105 6.89 1.46 6.59
N PHE A 106 7.66 2.42 7.09
CA PHE A 106 8.87 2.91 6.44
C PHE A 106 10.10 2.31 7.12
N GLY A 107 11.13 2.07 6.35
CA GLY A 107 12.40 1.57 6.83
C GLY A 107 13.56 2.28 6.15
N LEU A 108 14.77 1.89 6.53
CA LEU A 108 16.02 2.37 5.93
C LEU A 108 16.82 1.21 5.39
N PHE A 109 17.36 1.38 4.21
CA PHE A 109 18.45 0.56 3.68
C PHE A 109 19.76 1.30 3.81
N VAL A 110 20.81 0.57 4.13
CA VAL A 110 22.19 1.04 4.05
C VAL A 110 22.98 0.12 3.14
N LYS A 111 24.17 0.55 2.72
CA LYS A 111 25.07 -0.28 1.94
C LYS A 111 25.74 -1.30 2.86
N GLU A 112 25.93 -2.53 2.39
CA GLU A 112 26.68 -3.56 3.11
C GLU A 112 28.04 -3.04 3.52
N GLY A 113 28.42 -3.26 4.79
CA GLY A 113 29.68 -2.75 5.35
C GLY A 113 29.62 -1.30 5.83
N SER A 114 28.46 -0.65 5.74
CA SER A 114 28.26 0.71 6.27
C SER A 114 28.47 0.76 7.77
N PRO A 115 29.02 1.88 8.30
CA PRO A 115 29.09 2.09 9.76
C PRO A 115 27.73 2.10 10.44
N TYR A 116 26.63 2.28 9.68
CA TYR A 116 25.26 2.28 10.22
C TYR A 116 24.59 0.89 10.18
N GLN A 117 25.27 -0.15 9.68
CA GLN A 117 24.66 -1.47 9.45
C GLN A 117 24.05 -2.10 10.73
N ASN A 118 24.60 -1.80 11.89
CA ASN A 118 24.13 -2.33 13.17
C ASN A 118 23.23 -1.35 13.95
N ALA A 119 22.76 -0.29 13.31
CA ALA A 119 21.83 0.67 13.91
C ALA A 119 20.51 -0.02 14.30
N THR A 120 19.91 0.41 15.40
CA THR A 120 18.65 -0.16 15.92
C THR A 120 17.59 0.90 16.18
N LYS A 121 17.91 2.17 16.04
CA LYS A 121 16.99 3.28 16.28
C LYS A 121 17.28 4.45 15.35
N LEU A 122 16.27 5.29 15.11
CA LEU A 122 16.41 6.44 14.22
C LEU A 122 17.53 7.39 14.65
N SER A 123 17.71 7.60 15.96
CA SER A 123 18.75 8.49 16.47
C SER A 123 20.18 8.02 16.15
N ASP A 124 20.38 6.75 15.81
CA ASP A 124 21.68 6.24 15.36
C ASP A 124 22.09 6.82 14.00
N PHE A 125 21.13 7.39 13.27
CA PHE A 125 21.36 8.05 11.98
C PHE A 125 21.55 9.56 12.11
N SER A 126 21.74 10.10 13.30
CA SER A 126 22.06 11.52 13.50
C SER A 126 23.36 11.85 12.76
N GLY A 127 23.33 12.87 11.90
CA GLY A 127 24.44 13.25 11.04
C GLY A 127 24.57 12.43 9.75
N ALA A 128 23.81 11.36 9.59
CA ALA A 128 23.78 10.57 8.35
C ALA A 128 23.10 11.35 7.23
N THR A 129 23.57 11.13 6.00
CA THR A 129 22.89 11.65 4.80
C THR A 129 21.84 10.65 4.35
N VAL A 130 20.58 11.08 4.29
CA VAL A 130 19.46 10.20 3.93
C VAL A 130 18.69 10.76 2.73
N LEU A 131 18.36 9.87 1.80
CA LEU A 131 17.74 10.18 0.52
C LEU A 131 16.42 9.42 0.38
N GLY A 132 15.42 10.07 -0.20
CA GLY A 132 14.13 9.46 -0.53
C GLY A 132 13.66 9.84 -1.93
N GLN A 133 12.58 9.20 -2.36
CA GLN A 133 11.97 9.51 -3.64
C GLN A 133 11.18 10.81 -3.56
N LYS A 134 11.38 11.67 -4.55
CA LYS A 134 10.73 12.97 -4.67
C LYS A 134 9.19 12.84 -4.72
N ASP A 135 8.52 13.79 -4.08
CA ASP A 135 7.05 13.92 -4.06
C ASP A 135 6.33 12.72 -3.44
N THR A 136 6.99 11.99 -2.55
CA THR A 136 6.40 10.88 -1.81
C THR A 136 6.66 11.03 -0.31
N MET A 137 5.96 10.21 0.49
CA MET A 137 6.20 10.13 1.92
C MET A 137 7.61 9.61 2.25
N LEU A 138 8.25 8.88 1.31
CA LEU A 138 9.63 8.41 1.49
C LEU A 138 10.61 9.56 1.68
N ASP A 139 10.36 10.70 1.07
CA ASP A 139 11.13 11.91 1.33
C ASP A 139 10.72 12.60 2.63
N THR A 140 9.43 12.76 2.84
CA THR A 140 8.88 13.48 3.99
C THR A 140 9.26 12.85 5.33
N VAL A 141 9.23 11.52 5.45
CA VAL A 141 9.51 10.82 6.71
C VAL A 141 10.95 10.95 7.17
N ILE A 142 11.88 11.32 6.29
CA ILE A 142 13.29 11.50 6.65
C ILE A 142 13.43 12.48 7.82
N ASP A 143 12.59 13.50 7.90
CA ASP A 143 12.64 14.51 8.96
C ASP A 143 12.29 13.97 10.37
N GLU A 144 11.79 12.74 10.47
CA GLU A 144 11.64 12.07 11.76
C GLU A 144 12.98 11.68 12.39
N ILE A 145 14.06 11.62 11.60
CA ILE A 145 15.39 11.22 12.07
C ILE A 145 16.05 12.41 12.75
N PRO A 146 16.35 12.32 14.07
CA PRO A 146 17.02 13.43 14.78
C PRO A 146 18.41 13.72 14.19
N GLY A 147 18.68 14.99 13.88
CA GLY A 147 19.98 15.43 13.40
C GLY A 147 20.37 14.92 12.02
N VAL A 148 19.42 14.45 11.23
CA VAL A 148 19.68 13.92 9.88
C VAL A 148 20.14 15.02 8.92
N VAL A 149 20.96 14.63 7.95
CA VAL A 149 21.25 15.45 6.77
C VAL A 149 20.32 14.97 5.66
N HIS A 150 19.21 15.68 5.50
CA HIS A 150 18.17 15.35 4.53
C HIS A 150 18.63 15.79 3.13
N LYS A 151 18.97 14.84 2.28
CA LYS A 151 19.42 15.12 0.92
C LYS A 151 18.23 15.49 0.02
N ASN A 152 18.52 16.28 -1.02
CA ASN A 152 17.49 16.59 -2.02
C ASN A 152 17.00 15.29 -2.67
N PRO A 153 15.67 15.09 -2.74
CA PRO A 153 15.10 13.86 -3.28
C PRO A 153 15.34 13.71 -4.77
N VAL A 154 15.28 12.46 -5.24
CA VAL A 154 15.40 12.11 -6.66
C VAL A 154 14.11 11.48 -7.17
N ASP A 155 13.89 11.55 -8.49
CA ASP A 155 12.59 11.24 -9.10
C ASP A 155 12.21 9.76 -9.05
N SER A 156 13.17 8.86 -9.23
CA SER A 156 12.85 7.44 -9.38
C SER A 156 13.49 6.55 -8.31
N VAL A 157 12.82 5.46 -7.99
CA VAL A 157 13.32 4.45 -7.04
C VAL A 157 14.66 3.85 -7.51
N PRO A 158 14.85 3.48 -8.79
CA PRO A 158 16.15 2.99 -9.24
C PRO A 158 17.30 3.99 -8.99
N THR A 159 17.03 5.29 -9.16
CA THR A 159 18.03 6.32 -8.89
C THR A 159 18.34 6.45 -7.40
N VAL A 160 17.34 6.28 -6.52
CA VAL A 160 17.53 6.25 -5.07
C VAL A 160 18.54 5.16 -4.70
N PHE A 161 18.34 3.95 -5.17
CA PHE A 161 19.24 2.82 -4.86
C PHE A 161 20.62 2.97 -5.52
N SER A 162 20.68 3.52 -6.72
CA SER A 162 21.97 3.84 -7.35
C SER A 162 22.81 4.76 -6.49
N ASN A 163 22.22 5.81 -5.94
CA ASN A 163 22.91 6.74 -5.05
C ASN A 163 23.45 6.04 -3.81
N LEU A 164 22.67 5.15 -3.21
CA LEU A 164 23.12 4.39 -2.06
C LEU A 164 24.31 3.51 -2.38
N LEU A 165 24.22 2.75 -3.47
CA LEU A 165 25.28 1.82 -3.87
C LEU A 165 26.57 2.54 -4.32
N GLN A 166 26.45 3.74 -4.88
CA GLN A 166 27.59 4.58 -5.25
C GLN A 166 28.21 5.32 -4.05
N GLY A 167 27.55 5.29 -2.89
CA GLY A 167 28.06 5.94 -1.68
C GLY A 167 27.81 7.44 -1.61
N THR A 168 26.90 7.99 -2.43
CA THR A 168 26.56 9.41 -2.40
C THR A 168 25.59 9.78 -1.27
N CYS A 169 25.03 8.78 -0.60
CA CYS A 169 24.27 8.94 0.63
C CYS A 169 24.54 7.75 1.56
N ASP A 170 24.22 7.92 2.85
CA ASP A 170 24.45 6.89 3.85
C ASP A 170 23.27 5.90 3.96
N ALA A 171 22.06 6.37 3.73
CA ALA A 171 20.85 5.56 3.83
C ALA A 171 19.77 6.07 2.89
N VAL A 172 18.83 5.19 2.55
CA VAL A 172 17.64 5.52 1.76
C VAL A 172 16.40 4.96 2.45
N THR A 173 15.29 5.69 2.32
CA THR A 173 13.99 5.25 2.84
C THR A 173 13.30 4.31 1.85
N TYR A 174 12.50 3.41 2.37
CA TYR A 174 11.69 2.50 1.57
C TYR A 174 10.44 2.05 2.33
N ASN A 175 9.48 1.49 1.60
CA ASN A 175 8.30 0.86 2.18
C ASN A 175 8.65 -0.58 2.55
N THR A 176 8.49 -0.96 3.81
CA THR A 176 8.93 -2.27 4.32
C THR A 176 8.27 -3.45 3.65
N GLU A 177 7.07 -3.29 3.13
CA GLU A 177 6.36 -4.34 2.39
C GLU A 177 7.06 -4.74 1.08
N ASN A 178 7.96 -3.91 0.56
CA ASN A 178 8.71 -4.15 -0.67
C ASN A 178 10.16 -4.60 -0.42
N GLU A 179 10.51 -4.88 0.83
CA GLU A 179 11.90 -5.18 1.24
C GLU A 179 12.53 -6.30 0.43
N LYS A 180 11.86 -7.44 0.31
CA LYS A 180 12.39 -8.60 -0.42
C LYS A 180 12.65 -8.29 -1.88
N GLY A 181 11.73 -7.60 -2.53
CA GLY A 181 11.84 -7.23 -3.93
C GLY A 181 13.02 -6.29 -4.18
N TYR A 182 13.18 -5.30 -3.34
CA TYR A 182 14.29 -4.34 -3.46
C TYR A 182 15.64 -5.00 -3.21
N MET A 183 15.73 -5.90 -2.23
CA MET A 183 16.96 -6.64 -1.96
C MET A 183 17.36 -7.55 -3.12
N ALA A 184 16.37 -8.19 -3.76
CA ALA A 184 16.62 -9.04 -4.92
C ALA A 184 17.11 -8.24 -6.13
N GLN A 185 16.59 -7.03 -6.33
CA GLN A 185 16.92 -6.16 -7.46
C GLN A 185 18.23 -5.37 -7.24
N ASN A 186 18.63 -5.17 -6.00
CA ASN A 186 19.76 -4.31 -5.64
C ASN A 186 20.72 -5.04 -4.69
N PRO A 187 21.54 -5.99 -5.19
CA PRO A 187 22.51 -6.67 -4.34
C PRO A 187 23.45 -5.68 -3.63
N GLY A 188 23.73 -5.93 -2.36
CA GLY A 188 24.62 -5.07 -1.57
C GLY A 188 23.89 -4.05 -0.69
N ILE A 189 22.57 -4.02 -0.68
CA ILE A 189 21.81 -3.23 0.28
C ILE A 189 21.43 -4.09 1.50
N VAL A 190 21.37 -3.45 2.67
CA VAL A 190 21.05 -4.12 3.93
C VAL A 190 19.92 -3.36 4.63
N PRO A 191 18.79 -4.02 4.98
CA PRO A 191 17.73 -3.37 5.72
C PRO A 191 18.13 -3.18 7.18
N ILE A 192 17.69 -2.05 7.75
CA ILE A 192 17.88 -1.78 9.18
C ILE A 192 16.65 -2.32 9.91
N HIS A 193 16.89 -3.16 10.90
CA HIS A 193 15.84 -3.70 11.77
C HIS A 193 15.79 -2.88 13.07
N PHE A 194 14.80 -1.98 13.14
CA PHE A 194 14.63 -1.13 14.31
C PHE A 194 14.10 -1.94 15.50
N ALA A 195 14.58 -1.58 16.69
CA ALA A 195 13.99 -2.08 17.94
C ALA A 195 12.55 -1.57 18.05
N GLU A 196 11.73 -2.26 18.83
CA GLU A 196 10.33 -1.89 19.02
C GLU A 196 10.17 -0.44 19.45
N GLY A 197 9.34 0.32 18.74
CA GLY A 197 9.09 1.73 19.01
C GLY A 197 10.20 2.69 18.60
N GLU A 198 11.28 2.21 18.01
CA GLU A 198 12.47 3.02 17.68
C GLU A 198 12.59 3.36 16.18
N GLY A 199 11.67 2.87 15.36
CA GLY A 199 11.62 3.17 13.93
C GLY A 199 10.77 4.40 13.60
N PHE A 200 10.45 4.56 12.31
CA PHE A 200 9.55 5.63 11.89
C PHE A 200 8.16 5.45 12.50
N LYS A 201 7.55 6.54 12.95
CA LYS A 201 6.20 6.53 13.52
C LYS A 201 5.12 6.65 12.46
N GLN A 202 5.44 7.31 11.34
CA GLN A 202 4.53 7.46 10.22
C GLN A 202 4.29 6.09 9.58
N GLU A 203 3.04 5.80 9.26
CA GLU A 203 2.65 4.57 8.59
C GLU A 203 1.75 4.88 7.41
N VAL A 204 1.61 3.92 6.48
CA VAL A 204 0.68 3.97 5.36
C VAL A 204 -0.40 2.95 5.62
N ALA A 205 -1.65 3.33 5.48
CA ALA A 205 -2.78 2.43 5.65
C ALA A 205 -3.64 2.40 4.39
N ALA A 206 -4.31 1.27 4.15
CA ALA A 206 -5.35 1.16 3.15
C ALA A 206 -6.65 0.77 3.84
N ASN A 207 -7.73 1.45 3.49
CA ASN A 207 -9.05 1.30 4.12
C ASN A 207 -10.11 1.12 3.03
N VAL A 208 -11.14 0.34 3.33
CA VAL A 208 -12.30 0.24 2.45
C VAL A 208 -13.13 1.52 2.58
N GLY A 209 -13.45 2.16 1.46
CA GLY A 209 -14.29 3.35 1.42
C GLY A 209 -15.72 3.02 1.03
N CYS A 210 -16.68 3.59 1.74
CA CYS A 210 -18.11 3.52 1.42
C CYS A 210 -18.73 4.92 1.56
N ARG A 211 -19.99 5.06 1.12
CA ARG A 211 -20.70 6.33 1.27
C ARG A 211 -20.84 6.69 2.74
N LYS A 212 -20.62 7.95 3.04
CA LYS A 212 -20.70 8.47 4.40
C LYS A 212 -22.09 8.22 5.01
N GLY A 213 -22.11 7.87 6.30
CA GLY A 213 -23.38 7.54 6.98
C GLY A 213 -23.79 6.07 6.88
N SER A 214 -23.01 5.23 6.24
CA SER A 214 -23.28 3.79 6.07
C SER A 214 -22.76 2.97 7.27
N ASP A 215 -23.18 3.30 8.47
CA ASP A 215 -22.65 2.75 9.72
C ASP A 215 -22.83 1.23 9.84
N LYS A 216 -23.99 0.72 9.43
CA LYS A 216 -24.26 -0.73 9.44
C LYS A 216 -23.32 -1.48 8.50
N LEU A 217 -23.08 -0.92 7.32
CA LEU A 217 -22.16 -1.47 6.34
C LEU A 217 -20.72 -1.48 6.89
N LEU A 218 -20.28 -0.37 7.47
CA LEU A 218 -18.94 -0.27 8.06
C LEU A 218 -18.72 -1.26 9.20
N LYS A 219 -19.71 -1.45 10.06
CA LYS A 219 -19.61 -2.43 11.15
C LYS A 219 -19.45 -3.84 10.62
N LEU A 220 -20.15 -4.20 9.55
CA LEU A 220 -20.05 -5.52 8.93
C LEU A 220 -18.68 -5.69 8.26
N ILE A 221 -18.20 -4.68 7.56
CA ILE A 221 -16.88 -4.70 6.92
C ILE A 221 -15.78 -4.83 7.99
N ASP A 222 -15.83 -4.04 9.05
CA ASP A 222 -14.84 -4.08 10.14
C ASP A 222 -14.83 -5.45 10.84
N LYS A 223 -16.00 -6.01 11.10
CA LYS A 223 -16.12 -7.35 11.68
C LYS A 223 -15.49 -8.40 10.77
N THR A 224 -15.74 -8.30 9.47
CA THR A 224 -15.21 -9.22 8.46
C THR A 224 -13.69 -9.13 8.41
N LEU A 225 -13.14 -7.91 8.39
CA LEU A 225 -11.70 -7.68 8.35
C LEU A 225 -10.98 -8.16 9.61
N LYS A 226 -11.62 -8.03 10.78
CA LYS A 226 -11.07 -8.56 12.04
C LYS A 226 -10.96 -10.07 12.03
N GLY A 227 -11.78 -10.77 11.26
CA GLY A 227 -11.71 -12.21 11.08
C GLY A 227 -10.56 -12.68 10.19
N VAL A 228 -9.86 -11.78 9.54
CA VAL A 228 -8.69 -12.09 8.72
C VAL A 228 -7.43 -11.81 9.54
N SER A 229 -6.70 -12.87 9.90
CA SER A 229 -5.50 -12.75 10.73
C SER A 229 -4.38 -12.03 9.99
N GLN A 230 -3.42 -11.51 10.74
CA GLN A 230 -2.24 -10.87 10.14
C GLN A 230 -1.45 -11.89 9.31
N GLU A 231 -1.36 -13.13 9.75
CA GLU A 231 -0.71 -14.21 8.99
C GLU A 231 -1.39 -14.43 7.63
N GLU A 232 -2.72 -14.49 7.60
CA GLU A 232 -3.48 -14.60 6.35
C GLU A 232 -3.25 -13.40 5.44
N ARG A 233 -3.21 -12.20 6.00
CA ARG A 233 -2.94 -10.97 5.26
C ARG A 233 -1.54 -10.99 4.64
N ASP A 234 -0.54 -11.41 5.41
CA ASP A 234 0.83 -11.51 4.94
C ASP A 234 0.97 -12.53 3.82
N GLN A 235 0.29 -13.68 3.94
CA GLN A 235 0.26 -14.72 2.90
C GLN A 235 -0.37 -14.21 1.60
N MET A 236 -1.49 -13.50 1.70
CA MET A 236 -2.14 -12.90 0.52
C MET A 236 -1.25 -11.85 -0.14
N TRP A 237 -0.58 -11.02 0.67
CA TRP A 237 0.34 -10.02 0.16
C TRP A 237 1.52 -10.64 -0.57
N ASP A 238 2.18 -11.63 0.04
CA ASP A 238 3.32 -12.33 -0.54
C ASP A 238 2.92 -13.04 -1.85
N ALA A 239 1.76 -13.67 -1.89
CA ALA A 239 1.24 -14.30 -3.09
C ALA A 239 0.99 -13.27 -4.21
N CYS A 240 0.52 -12.07 -3.86
CA CYS A 240 0.36 -10.99 -4.83
C CYS A 240 1.69 -10.48 -5.36
N LEU A 241 2.72 -10.38 -4.51
CA LEU A 241 4.07 -10.01 -4.96
C LEU A 241 4.60 -11.01 -6.00
N ASP A 242 4.34 -12.30 -5.79
CA ASP A 242 4.78 -13.36 -6.71
C ASP A 242 4.02 -13.32 -8.05
N ARG A 243 2.74 -12.91 -8.05
CA ARG A 243 1.90 -12.87 -9.25
C ARG A 243 1.95 -11.56 -10.00
N GLN A 244 2.39 -10.45 -9.37
CA GLN A 244 2.33 -9.13 -10.00
C GLN A 244 3.11 -9.08 -11.31
N PRO A 245 2.67 -8.24 -12.27
CA PRO A 245 3.40 -8.04 -13.52
C PRO A 245 4.79 -7.48 -13.28
N ALA A 246 5.73 -7.86 -14.12
CA ALA A 246 7.11 -7.41 -14.04
C ALA A 246 7.24 -5.90 -14.33
#